data_ca2fcba1e1ec75aeaefc1971ac36fa6f
#
_entry.id   ca2fcba1e1ec75aeaefc1971ac36fa6f
#
_cell.length_a   1.000
_cell.length_b   1.000
_cell.length_c   1.000
_cell.angle_alpha   90.00
_cell.angle_beta   90.00
_cell.angle_gamma   90.00
#
_symmetry.space_group_name_H-M   'P 1'
#
loop_
_entity.id
_entity.type
_entity.pdbx_description
1 polymer ?
#
loop_
_entity_poly.entity_id
_entity_poly.type
_entity_poly.pdbx_seq_one_letter_code
_entity_poly.pdbx_strand_id
1 'polypeptide(L)'
;MRRSALVPSLVVLLAGCSNAPAPTEPAPHPAPSSIASAQAGPPIDLSALRGRIVFSDETNDIWTMHADGTHVVKITSARAMEFDPTWSPDGTRIAYRHQSGDDQTTEIFVMNADGSGQRNLTRNDVADWGPDWSPDGSSIAFNSAMGSTGWSGLFGYVMAPDGSKLRRLSIHYVEYPAWSPDGSRIAFMAQEPGASGANPDYNVYVMNADGTGIERLTEAPGEDGWPAWSPDGSQIVFSSARDDCSISDAPDCRSTGDIGPWADAWIMDADGSNQRRVTSEFGQFFAWSPDGSAILVAGGGDMYIIRPDGTGMTPLPVEGVPHPLFPDWIS
;
A
#
# COMPACT_ATOMS: atom_id res chain seq x y z
N MET A 1 36.37 -46.55 13.88
CA MET A 1 37.23 -45.86 12.93
C MET A 1 36.35 -45.08 11.94
N ARG A 2 36.13 -43.82 12.19
CA ARG A 2 35.39 -42.94 11.27
C ARG A 2 36.39 -41.91 10.76
N ARG A 3 36.60 -41.86 9.45
CA ARG A 3 37.48 -40.90 8.79
C ARG A 3 36.67 -39.66 8.50
N SER A 4 37.07 -38.53 9.10
CA SER A 4 36.63 -37.19 8.76
C SER A 4 37.32 -36.74 7.49
N ALA A 5 36.54 -36.32 6.48
CA ALA A 5 37.04 -35.64 5.29
C ALA A 5 37.02 -34.13 5.54
N LEU A 6 38.16 -33.50 5.51
CA LEU A 6 38.35 -32.05 5.50
C LEU A 6 38.10 -31.53 4.09
N VAL A 7 37.23 -30.52 3.98
CA VAL A 7 37.05 -29.72 2.77
C VAL A 7 37.92 -28.47 2.90
N PRO A 8 38.80 -28.14 1.97
CA PRO A 8 39.63 -26.95 2.04
C PRO A 8 38.83 -25.70 1.62
N SER A 9 38.82 -24.69 2.49
CA SER A 9 38.35 -23.34 2.22
C SER A 9 39.27 -22.66 1.18
N LEU A 10 38.68 -22.28 0.04
CA LEU A 10 39.33 -21.45 -0.97
C LEU A 10 39.20 -19.99 -0.58
N VAL A 11 40.27 -19.40 -0.04
CA VAL A 11 40.38 -17.95 0.17
C VAL A 11 40.78 -17.32 -1.15
N VAL A 12 39.88 -16.58 -1.78
CA VAL A 12 40.19 -15.72 -2.93
C VAL A 12 40.49 -14.32 -2.40
N LEU A 13 41.77 -13.98 -2.36
CA LEU A 13 42.25 -12.61 -2.19
C LEU A 13 42.03 -11.88 -3.52
N LEU A 14 41.06 -10.96 -3.57
CA LEU A 14 40.98 -9.93 -4.61
C LEU A 14 41.47 -8.61 -4.00
N ALA A 15 42.72 -8.30 -4.23
CA ALA A 15 43.26 -6.95 -4.12
C ALA A 15 42.90 -6.22 -5.38
N GLY A 16 42.06 -5.18 -5.27
CA GLY A 16 41.76 -4.25 -6.36
C GLY A 16 41.24 -2.97 -5.75
N CYS A 17 42.12 -2.02 -5.48
CA CYS A 17 41.78 -0.63 -5.20
C CYS A 17 41.16 -0.03 -6.43
N SER A 18 39.83 0.19 -6.45
CA SER A 18 39.20 1.15 -7.31
C SER A 18 38.62 2.28 -6.45
N ASN A 19 39.16 3.49 -6.62
CA ASN A 19 38.57 4.72 -6.14
C ASN A 19 37.26 4.94 -6.91
N ALA A 20 36.18 4.32 -6.50
CA ALA A 20 34.84 4.75 -6.90
C ALA A 20 34.47 5.97 -6.02
N PRO A 21 34.02 7.09 -6.60
CA PRO A 21 33.46 8.16 -5.81
C PRO A 21 32.26 7.63 -5.01
N ALA A 22 32.14 8.10 -3.77
CA ALA A 22 30.96 7.81 -2.95
C ALA A 22 29.69 8.13 -3.74
N PRO A 23 28.59 7.33 -3.60
CA PRO A 23 27.34 7.67 -4.23
C PRO A 23 26.96 9.10 -3.76
N THR A 24 26.84 10.00 -4.72
CA THR A 24 26.30 11.32 -4.48
C THR A 24 24.86 11.15 -4.01
N GLU A 25 24.56 11.69 -2.85
CA GLU A 25 23.21 11.86 -2.35
C GLU A 25 22.32 12.38 -3.50
N PRO A 26 21.17 11.74 -3.80
CA PRO A 26 20.30 12.23 -4.86
C PRO A 26 19.93 13.69 -4.53
N ALA A 27 20.06 14.56 -5.52
CA ALA A 27 19.69 15.97 -5.36
C ALA A 27 18.24 16.04 -4.86
N PRO A 28 17.91 16.96 -3.93
CA PRO A 28 16.54 17.14 -3.49
C PRO A 28 15.69 17.42 -4.74
N HIS A 29 14.62 16.64 -4.89
CA HIS A 29 13.71 16.78 -6.02
C HIS A 29 13.17 18.21 -6.04
N PRO A 30 13.08 18.85 -7.20
CA PRO A 30 12.43 20.16 -7.30
C PRO A 30 10.99 19.98 -6.83
N ALA A 31 10.56 20.84 -5.91
CA ALA A 31 9.16 20.91 -5.52
C ALA A 31 8.31 20.97 -6.81
N PRO A 32 7.18 20.24 -6.88
CA PRO A 32 6.38 20.12 -8.08
C PRO A 32 5.86 21.50 -8.52
N SER A 33 6.64 22.17 -9.35
CA SER A 33 6.31 23.52 -9.87
C SER A 33 5.29 23.48 -11.02
N SER A 34 4.91 22.30 -11.51
CA SER A 34 3.97 22.12 -12.62
C SER A 34 2.55 21.69 -12.19
N ILE A 35 2.31 21.37 -10.92
CA ILE A 35 0.98 20.99 -10.42
C ILE A 35 -0.03 22.16 -10.50
N ALA A 36 0.43 23.38 -10.62
CA ALA A 36 -0.40 24.58 -10.49
C ALA A 36 -1.39 24.83 -11.63
N SER A 37 -1.32 24.15 -12.78
CA SER A 37 -2.14 24.49 -13.94
C SER A 37 -3.39 23.60 -14.17
N ALA A 38 -3.48 22.44 -13.54
CA ALA A 38 -4.61 21.50 -13.76
C ALA A 38 -5.56 21.36 -12.56
N GLN A 39 -5.22 21.92 -11.39
CA GLN A 39 -5.98 21.72 -10.15
C GLN A 39 -6.51 23.05 -9.57
N ALA A 40 -7.14 23.85 -10.42
CA ALA A 40 -7.72 25.13 -10.04
C ALA A 40 -8.89 24.95 -9.07
N GLY A 41 -8.64 25.20 -7.80
CA GLY A 41 -9.65 25.24 -6.73
C GLY A 41 -9.01 25.85 -5.47
N PRO A 42 -9.83 26.40 -4.55
CA PRO A 42 -9.28 26.90 -3.29
C PRO A 42 -8.68 25.71 -2.51
N PRO A 43 -7.57 25.92 -1.77
CA PRO A 43 -7.03 24.91 -0.86
C PRO A 43 -8.09 24.35 0.08
N ILE A 44 -7.91 23.10 0.51
CA ILE A 44 -8.79 22.50 1.51
C ILE A 44 -8.44 23.10 2.88
N ASP A 45 -9.46 23.47 3.63
CA ASP A 45 -9.30 23.89 5.03
C ASP A 45 -9.03 22.65 5.89
N LEU A 46 -7.76 22.40 6.20
CA LEU A 46 -7.36 21.25 7.01
C LEU A 46 -8.03 21.26 8.39
N SER A 47 -8.31 22.44 8.98
CA SER A 47 -8.96 22.53 10.28
C SER A 47 -10.42 22.02 10.28
N ALA A 48 -11.01 21.87 9.10
CA ALA A 48 -12.34 21.30 8.95
C ALA A 48 -12.35 19.77 8.89
N LEU A 49 -11.19 19.14 8.62
CA LEU A 49 -11.08 17.69 8.56
C LEU A 49 -11.30 17.03 9.91
N ARG A 50 -11.86 15.84 9.91
CA ARG A 50 -12.19 15.09 11.12
C ARG A 50 -11.64 13.68 11.03
N GLY A 51 -11.41 13.09 12.21
CA GLY A 51 -10.95 11.71 12.32
C GLY A 51 -9.46 11.60 12.61
N ARG A 52 -8.96 10.37 12.54
CA ARG A 52 -7.57 10.01 12.81
C ARG A 52 -6.99 9.28 11.61
N ILE A 53 -5.71 9.52 11.38
CA ILE A 53 -4.93 8.85 10.33
C ILE A 53 -3.90 7.98 11.03
N VAL A 54 -3.74 6.73 10.57
CA VAL A 54 -2.60 5.86 10.87
C VAL A 54 -1.77 5.72 9.60
N PHE A 55 -0.47 5.65 9.73
CA PHE A 55 0.45 5.49 8.59
C PHE A 55 1.79 4.92 9.06
N SER A 56 2.58 4.39 8.15
CA SER A 56 3.99 4.05 8.41
C SER A 56 4.92 5.10 7.81
N ASP A 57 6.19 5.09 8.21
CA ASP A 57 7.24 5.92 7.63
C ASP A 57 8.32 5.05 6.93
N GLU A 58 9.26 5.69 6.27
CA GLU A 58 10.40 5.00 5.61
C GLU A 58 11.34 4.28 6.60
N THR A 59 11.27 4.60 7.89
CA THR A 59 11.99 3.90 8.94
C THR A 59 11.25 2.67 9.44
N ASN A 60 10.10 2.39 8.85
CA ASN A 60 9.22 1.26 9.14
C ASN A 60 8.64 1.29 10.56
N ASP A 61 8.27 2.46 11.01
CA ASP A 61 7.55 2.68 12.25
C ASP A 61 6.13 3.17 11.96
N ILE A 62 5.18 2.84 12.84
CA ILE A 62 3.78 3.25 12.71
C ILE A 62 3.52 4.50 13.55
N TRP A 63 2.81 5.43 12.95
CA TRP A 63 2.42 6.72 13.51
C TRP A 63 0.91 6.91 13.45
N THR A 64 0.41 7.76 14.32
CA THR A 64 -0.97 8.27 14.26
C THR A 64 -0.98 9.78 14.32
N MET A 65 -2.00 10.40 13.73
CA MET A 65 -2.25 11.84 13.83
C MET A 65 -3.74 12.15 13.70
N HIS A 66 -4.12 13.37 13.99
CA HIS A 66 -5.42 13.90 13.60
C HIS A 66 -5.43 14.23 12.12
N ALA A 67 -6.62 14.22 11.51
CA ALA A 67 -6.78 14.48 10.08
C ALA A 67 -6.35 15.89 9.64
N ASP A 68 -6.28 16.83 10.56
CA ASP A 68 -5.78 18.19 10.33
C ASP A 68 -4.24 18.32 10.37
N GLY A 69 -3.52 17.19 10.52
CA GLY A 69 -2.06 17.15 10.61
C GLY A 69 -1.51 17.41 12.01
N THR A 70 -2.36 17.56 13.01
CA THR A 70 -1.94 17.76 14.41
C THR A 70 -1.83 16.45 15.19
N HIS A 71 -1.24 16.49 16.41
CA HIS A 71 -1.11 15.33 17.29
C HIS A 71 -0.41 14.14 16.63
N VAL A 72 0.69 14.39 15.93
CA VAL A 72 1.54 13.37 15.32
C VAL A 72 2.26 12.60 16.42
N VAL A 73 1.99 11.30 16.52
CA VAL A 73 2.52 10.42 17.57
C VAL A 73 3.06 9.15 16.97
N LYS A 74 4.31 8.83 17.26
CA LYS A 74 4.92 7.55 16.94
C LYS A 74 4.41 6.51 17.94
N ILE A 75 3.75 5.45 17.47
CA ILE A 75 3.16 4.42 18.33
C ILE A 75 3.93 3.11 18.35
N THR A 76 4.87 2.93 17.43
CA THR A 76 5.82 1.82 17.46
C THR A 76 7.24 2.36 17.42
N SER A 77 8.21 1.59 17.93
CA SER A 77 9.62 1.99 17.99
C SER A 77 10.53 0.77 18.12
N ALA A 78 10.07 -0.39 17.67
CA ALA A 78 10.82 -1.62 17.74
C ALA A 78 11.95 -1.67 16.70
N ARG A 79 12.87 -2.64 16.84
CA ARG A 79 13.86 -2.96 15.79
C ARG A 79 13.23 -3.74 14.62
N ALA A 80 11.93 -3.97 14.68
CA ALA A 80 11.14 -4.64 13.67
C ALA A 80 10.75 -3.65 12.59
N MET A 81 10.46 -4.15 11.40
CA MET A 81 9.87 -3.35 10.33
C MET A 81 8.34 -3.52 10.37
N GLU A 82 7.62 -2.43 10.41
CA GLU A 82 6.16 -2.38 10.57
C GLU A 82 5.53 -1.52 9.48
N PHE A 83 4.62 -2.11 8.70
CA PHE A 83 4.07 -1.52 7.48
C PHE A 83 2.58 -1.73 7.37
N ASP A 84 1.98 -1.09 6.35
CA ASP A 84 0.60 -1.31 5.92
C ASP A 84 -0.41 -1.26 7.09
N PRO A 85 -0.37 -0.23 7.96
CA PRO A 85 -1.29 -0.17 9.09
C PRO A 85 -2.70 0.17 8.63
N THR A 86 -3.70 -0.46 9.24
CA THR A 86 -5.13 -0.19 9.00
C THR A 86 -5.93 -0.21 10.30
N TRP A 87 -6.87 0.74 10.43
CA TRP A 87 -7.74 0.85 11.59
C TRP A 87 -8.83 -0.23 11.63
N SER A 88 -9.14 -0.75 12.81
CA SER A 88 -10.43 -1.40 13.01
C SER A 88 -11.56 -0.36 12.90
N PRO A 89 -12.77 -0.75 12.39
CA PRO A 89 -13.86 0.20 12.16
C PRO A 89 -14.31 0.97 13.41
N ASP A 90 -14.08 0.42 14.59
CA ASP A 90 -14.36 1.08 15.88
C ASP A 90 -13.21 2.00 16.36
N GLY A 91 -12.11 2.07 15.60
CA GLY A 91 -10.94 2.89 15.92
C GLY A 91 -10.17 2.50 17.17
N THR A 92 -10.40 1.28 17.70
CA THR A 92 -9.76 0.82 18.94
C THR A 92 -8.49 0.01 18.70
N ARG A 93 -8.32 -0.55 17.49
CA ARG A 93 -7.20 -1.41 17.12
C ARG A 93 -6.62 -1.03 15.77
N ILE A 94 -5.39 -1.48 15.53
CA ILE A 94 -4.68 -1.36 14.26
C ILE A 94 -4.17 -2.75 13.89
N ALA A 95 -4.46 -3.21 12.66
CA ALA A 95 -3.77 -4.33 12.05
C ALA A 95 -2.62 -3.82 11.20
N TYR A 96 -1.54 -4.58 11.11
CA TYR A 96 -0.35 -4.16 10.40
C TYR A 96 0.53 -5.35 10.01
N ARG A 97 1.39 -5.16 9.04
CA ARG A 97 2.45 -6.10 8.68
C ARG A 97 3.65 -5.89 9.59
N HIS A 98 4.18 -6.97 10.14
CA HIS A 98 5.35 -6.98 11.02
C HIS A 98 6.42 -7.94 10.49
N GLN A 99 7.67 -7.48 10.45
CA GLN A 99 8.82 -8.31 10.12
C GLN A 99 9.84 -8.25 11.26
N SER A 100 10.12 -9.40 11.87
CA SER A 100 11.06 -9.50 12.98
C SER A 100 12.51 -9.66 12.50
N GLY A 101 13.39 -8.74 12.85
CA GLY A 101 14.84 -8.89 12.74
C GLY A 101 15.34 -9.39 11.38
N ASP A 102 16.18 -10.43 11.38
CA ASP A 102 16.78 -11.02 10.17
C ASP A 102 15.83 -12.02 9.46
N ASP A 103 14.62 -12.21 9.97
CA ASP A 103 13.65 -13.13 9.40
C ASP A 103 13.05 -12.51 8.12
N GLN A 104 13.10 -13.27 7.02
CA GLN A 104 12.55 -12.82 5.73
C GLN A 104 11.02 -12.97 5.68
N THR A 105 10.41 -13.49 6.75
CA THR A 105 8.97 -13.67 6.84
C THR A 105 8.30 -12.45 7.45
N THR A 106 7.19 -12.05 6.86
CA THR A 106 6.33 -11.01 7.37
C THR A 106 5.03 -11.63 7.86
N GLU A 107 4.48 -11.11 8.94
CA GLU A 107 3.29 -11.64 9.59
C GLU A 107 2.26 -10.53 9.82
N ILE A 108 0.98 -10.87 9.88
CA ILE A 108 -0.06 -9.93 10.27
C ILE A 108 -0.17 -9.87 11.79
N PHE A 109 0.00 -8.69 12.32
CA PHE A 109 -0.16 -8.37 13.73
C PHE A 109 -1.38 -7.47 13.97
N VAL A 110 -1.83 -7.44 15.19
CA VAL A 110 -2.81 -6.47 15.69
C VAL A 110 -2.30 -5.85 16.98
N MET A 111 -2.60 -4.58 17.20
CA MET A 111 -2.33 -3.84 18.44
C MET A 111 -3.51 -2.94 18.81
N ASN A 112 -3.51 -2.43 20.04
CA ASN A 112 -4.41 -1.36 20.44
C ASN A 112 -4.02 -0.04 19.74
N ALA A 113 -4.95 0.90 19.66
CA ALA A 113 -4.73 2.21 19.04
C ALA A 113 -3.57 3.03 19.63
N ASP A 114 -3.14 2.72 20.85
CA ASP A 114 -2.00 3.33 21.55
C ASP A 114 -0.68 2.59 21.35
N GLY A 115 -0.64 1.56 20.48
CA GLY A 115 0.52 0.72 20.20
C GLY A 115 0.74 -0.42 21.20
N SER A 116 -0.04 -0.51 22.27
CA SER A 116 0.05 -1.58 23.25
C SER A 116 -0.64 -2.89 22.77
N GLY A 117 -0.39 -3.99 23.47
CA GLY A 117 -1.12 -5.25 23.24
C GLY A 117 -0.82 -5.91 21.89
N GLN A 118 0.36 -5.70 21.33
CA GLN A 118 0.79 -6.28 20.06
C GLN A 118 0.67 -7.81 20.07
N ARG A 119 0.07 -8.36 19.03
CA ARG A 119 -0.17 -9.80 18.91
C ARG A 119 -0.09 -10.27 17.46
N ASN A 120 0.73 -11.29 17.21
CA ASN A 120 0.80 -12.00 15.94
C ASN A 120 -0.49 -12.80 15.69
N LEU A 121 -1.12 -12.65 14.52
CA LEU A 121 -2.33 -13.35 14.12
C LEU A 121 -2.06 -14.55 13.22
N THR A 122 -1.10 -14.48 12.31
CA THR A 122 -0.89 -15.50 11.28
C THR A 122 0.04 -16.63 11.74
N ARG A 123 1.13 -16.33 12.44
CA ARG A 123 2.04 -17.32 13.10
C ARG A 123 2.45 -18.47 12.18
N ASN A 124 2.92 -18.15 10.99
CA ASN A 124 3.35 -19.13 10.01
C ASN A 124 4.77 -18.78 9.50
N ASP A 125 5.33 -19.62 8.61
CA ASP A 125 6.69 -19.46 8.08
C ASP A 125 6.71 -18.87 6.65
N VAL A 126 5.64 -18.16 6.25
CA VAL A 126 5.53 -17.55 4.93
C VAL A 126 5.23 -16.05 5.06
N ALA A 127 5.35 -15.32 3.97
CA ALA A 127 5.09 -13.89 3.97
C ALA A 127 3.59 -13.60 3.89
N ASP A 128 3.10 -12.72 4.77
CA ASP A 128 1.74 -12.21 4.86
C ASP A 128 1.77 -10.67 4.83
N TRP A 129 0.93 -10.02 3.99
CA TRP A 129 0.96 -8.58 3.76
C TRP A 129 -0.43 -7.97 3.62
N GLY A 130 -0.47 -6.61 3.63
CA GLY A 130 -1.63 -5.82 3.24
C GLY A 130 -2.91 -6.17 4.00
N PRO A 131 -2.92 -6.10 5.33
CA PRO A 131 -4.15 -6.35 6.07
C PRO A 131 -5.17 -5.25 5.81
N ASP A 132 -6.46 -5.61 5.74
CA ASP A 132 -7.57 -4.68 5.74
C ASP A 132 -8.77 -5.22 6.52
N TRP A 133 -9.38 -4.38 7.35
CA TRP A 133 -10.51 -4.75 8.18
C TRP A 133 -11.82 -4.74 7.42
N SER A 134 -12.67 -5.76 7.62
CA SER A 134 -14.06 -5.68 7.19
C SER A 134 -14.79 -4.56 7.94
N PRO A 135 -15.76 -3.86 7.31
CA PRO A 135 -16.44 -2.71 7.90
C PRO A 135 -17.24 -3.04 9.15
N ASP A 136 -17.60 -4.31 9.37
CA ASP A 136 -18.26 -4.80 10.59
C ASP A 136 -17.26 -5.22 11.69
N GLY A 137 -15.95 -5.15 11.41
CA GLY A 137 -14.89 -5.55 12.31
C GLY A 137 -14.78 -7.05 12.59
N SER A 138 -15.53 -7.89 11.89
CA SER A 138 -15.57 -9.33 12.12
C SER A 138 -14.44 -10.11 11.45
N SER A 139 -13.77 -9.49 10.45
CA SER A 139 -12.76 -10.15 9.63
C SER A 139 -11.62 -9.18 9.27
N ILE A 140 -10.45 -9.78 8.96
CA ILE A 140 -9.30 -9.10 8.35
C ILE A 140 -8.99 -9.85 7.06
N ALA A 141 -9.02 -9.15 5.93
CA ALA A 141 -8.49 -9.64 4.66
C ALA A 141 -6.99 -9.37 4.60
N PHE A 142 -6.24 -10.22 3.93
CA PHE A 142 -4.80 -10.04 3.72
C PHE A 142 -4.33 -10.94 2.58
N ASN A 143 -3.15 -10.70 2.07
CA ASN A 143 -2.51 -11.59 1.10
C ASN A 143 -1.38 -12.40 1.73
N SER A 144 -1.23 -13.64 1.28
CA SER A 144 -0.31 -14.61 1.86
C SER A 144 0.33 -15.51 0.80
N ALA A 145 1.58 -15.85 1.04
CA ALA A 145 2.28 -16.88 0.28
C ALA A 145 1.88 -18.31 0.66
N MET A 146 0.94 -18.51 1.58
CA MET A 146 0.44 -19.82 1.96
C MET A 146 -0.12 -20.59 0.76
N GLY A 147 0.39 -21.81 0.54
CA GLY A 147 -0.04 -22.67 -0.56
C GLY A 147 0.52 -22.28 -1.92
N SER A 148 1.44 -21.32 -2.00
CA SER A 148 2.21 -21.06 -3.20
C SER A 148 3.36 -22.07 -3.36
N THR A 149 3.70 -22.39 -4.60
CA THR A 149 4.87 -23.22 -4.94
C THR A 149 5.97 -22.33 -5.50
N GLY A 150 6.66 -21.59 -4.64
CA GLY A 150 7.71 -20.63 -5.00
C GLY A 150 7.26 -19.17 -4.85
N TRP A 151 8.05 -18.22 -5.34
CA TRP A 151 7.82 -16.78 -5.24
C TRP A 151 6.67 -16.25 -6.13
N SER A 152 5.94 -17.11 -6.81
CA SER A 152 5.03 -16.76 -7.89
C SER A 152 3.56 -16.73 -7.50
N GLY A 153 3.21 -16.30 -6.25
CA GLY A 153 1.80 -16.11 -6.01
C GLY A 153 1.39 -15.86 -4.57
N LEU A 154 0.83 -14.69 -4.37
CA LEU A 154 0.14 -14.32 -3.15
C LEU A 154 -1.34 -14.59 -3.33
N PHE A 155 -1.96 -15.23 -2.37
CA PHE A 155 -3.39 -15.52 -2.39
C PHE A 155 -4.10 -14.69 -1.34
N GLY A 156 -5.32 -14.28 -1.65
CA GLY A 156 -6.18 -13.60 -0.71
C GLY A 156 -6.69 -14.56 0.37
N TYR A 157 -6.63 -14.12 1.60
CA TYR A 157 -7.15 -14.80 2.78
C TYR A 157 -8.01 -13.86 3.61
N VAL A 158 -8.89 -14.44 4.41
CA VAL A 158 -9.58 -13.75 5.51
C VAL A 158 -9.45 -14.55 6.78
N MET A 159 -9.38 -13.86 7.91
CA MET A 159 -9.39 -14.45 9.25
C MET A 159 -10.22 -13.60 10.21
N ALA A 160 -10.64 -14.16 11.33
CA ALA A 160 -11.19 -13.37 12.42
C ALA A 160 -10.09 -12.54 13.11
N PRO A 161 -10.44 -11.43 13.81
CA PRO A 161 -9.46 -10.56 14.47
C PRO A 161 -8.66 -11.20 15.62
N ASP A 162 -9.00 -12.42 15.99
CA ASP A 162 -8.24 -13.24 16.92
C ASP A 162 -7.29 -14.24 16.24
N GLY A 163 -7.17 -14.19 14.90
CA GLY A 163 -6.39 -15.11 14.08
C GLY A 163 -7.08 -16.43 13.79
N SER A 164 -8.30 -16.66 14.28
CA SER A 164 -9.11 -17.86 14.00
C SER A 164 -9.86 -17.74 12.67
N LYS A 165 -10.55 -18.82 12.28
CA LYS A 165 -11.41 -18.88 11.08
C LYS A 165 -10.68 -18.53 9.78
N LEU A 166 -9.38 -18.82 9.70
CA LEU A 166 -8.59 -18.61 8.51
C LEU A 166 -9.21 -19.31 7.30
N ARG A 167 -9.47 -18.56 6.23
CA ARG A 167 -10.06 -19.05 4.99
C ARG A 167 -9.40 -18.37 3.78
N ARG A 168 -9.01 -19.18 2.80
CA ARG A 168 -8.56 -18.68 1.50
C ARG A 168 -9.74 -18.14 0.68
N LEU A 169 -9.58 -16.97 0.07
CA LEU A 169 -10.62 -16.32 -0.73
C LEU A 169 -10.63 -16.84 -2.17
N SER A 170 -9.48 -16.89 -2.83
CA SER A 170 -9.42 -17.19 -4.25
C SER A 170 -8.25 -18.09 -4.63
N ILE A 171 -8.30 -18.62 -5.87
CA ILE A 171 -7.21 -19.35 -6.52
C ILE A 171 -6.30 -18.41 -7.34
N HIS A 172 -6.67 -17.14 -7.50
CA HIS A 172 -5.91 -16.12 -8.20
C HIS A 172 -5.03 -15.34 -7.25
N TYR A 173 -4.00 -14.71 -7.79
CA TYR A 173 -3.17 -13.76 -7.05
C TYR A 173 -4.02 -12.61 -6.55
N VAL A 174 -3.81 -12.22 -5.31
CA VAL A 174 -4.49 -11.11 -4.66
C VAL A 174 -3.45 -10.36 -3.87
N GLU A 175 -3.27 -9.08 -4.15
CA GLU A 175 -2.40 -8.20 -3.38
C GLU A 175 -3.18 -6.97 -2.95
N TYR A 176 -2.90 -6.49 -1.74
CA TYR A 176 -3.52 -5.31 -1.13
C TYR A 176 -5.05 -5.33 -1.23
N PRO A 177 -5.71 -6.30 -0.61
CA PRO A 177 -7.17 -6.36 -0.58
C PRO A 177 -7.74 -5.16 0.19
N ALA A 178 -8.83 -4.59 -0.31
CA ALA A 178 -9.57 -3.48 0.29
C ALA A 178 -11.07 -3.79 0.32
N TRP A 179 -11.67 -3.83 1.51
CA TRP A 179 -13.09 -4.09 1.67
C TRP A 179 -13.95 -2.93 1.18
N SER A 180 -15.06 -3.25 0.49
CA SER A 180 -16.11 -2.26 0.25
C SER A 180 -16.80 -1.86 1.56
N PRO A 181 -17.30 -0.63 1.72
CA PRO A 181 -17.85 -0.16 3.00
C PRO A 181 -19.14 -0.89 3.43
N ASP A 182 -19.83 -1.57 2.50
CA ASP A 182 -20.97 -2.44 2.79
C ASP A 182 -20.56 -3.88 3.14
N GLY A 183 -19.27 -4.22 3.04
CA GLY A 183 -18.71 -5.54 3.31
C GLY A 183 -19.08 -6.61 2.29
N SER A 184 -19.68 -6.25 1.15
CA SER A 184 -20.13 -7.22 0.15
C SER A 184 -19.02 -7.61 -0.84
N ARG A 185 -18.03 -6.74 -1.06
CA ARG A 185 -16.96 -6.92 -2.05
C ARG A 185 -15.58 -6.60 -1.48
N ILE A 186 -14.56 -7.07 -2.19
CA ILE A 186 -13.14 -6.78 -1.93
C ILE A 186 -12.51 -6.34 -3.26
N ALA A 187 -11.94 -5.14 -3.30
CA ALA A 187 -11.06 -4.71 -4.38
C ALA A 187 -9.63 -5.17 -4.11
N PHE A 188 -8.84 -5.41 -5.13
CA PHE A 188 -7.45 -5.86 -4.98
C PHE A 188 -6.65 -5.61 -6.26
N MET A 189 -5.33 -5.62 -6.17
CA MET A 189 -4.49 -5.64 -7.36
C MET A 189 -4.03 -7.08 -7.66
N ALA A 190 -3.93 -7.41 -8.94
CA ALA A 190 -3.46 -8.72 -9.40
C ALA A 190 -2.90 -8.65 -10.82
N GLN A 191 -2.07 -9.64 -11.14
CA GLN A 191 -1.63 -9.91 -12.50
C GLN A 191 -2.61 -10.84 -13.21
N GLU A 192 -2.72 -10.71 -14.55
CA GLU A 192 -3.50 -11.63 -15.36
C GLU A 192 -3.06 -13.08 -15.14
N PRO A 193 -4.01 -14.02 -14.92
CA PRO A 193 -3.69 -15.43 -14.79
C PRO A 193 -3.00 -15.97 -16.05
N GLY A 194 -1.77 -16.47 -15.89
CA GLY A 194 -0.98 -17.00 -17.02
C GLY A 194 -0.22 -15.95 -17.81
N ALA A 195 -0.21 -14.70 -17.38
CA ALA A 195 0.67 -13.69 -17.94
C ALA A 195 2.12 -14.16 -17.80
N SER A 196 2.81 -14.28 -18.92
CA SER A 196 4.20 -14.70 -19.00
C SER A 196 5.02 -13.57 -19.60
N GLY A 197 5.89 -12.99 -18.82
CA GLY A 197 6.79 -11.92 -19.21
C GLY A 197 7.69 -11.54 -18.05
N ALA A 198 8.72 -10.74 -18.33
CA ALA A 198 9.62 -10.27 -17.28
C ALA A 198 8.92 -9.29 -16.31
N ASN A 199 7.75 -8.77 -16.70
CA ASN A 199 6.96 -7.80 -15.94
C ASN A 199 5.51 -7.78 -16.44
N PRO A 200 4.63 -8.68 -15.97
CA PRO A 200 3.22 -8.61 -16.30
C PRO A 200 2.57 -7.43 -15.54
N ASP A 201 1.76 -6.64 -16.25
CA ASP A 201 1.05 -5.49 -15.67
C ASP A 201 0.11 -5.92 -14.56
N TYR A 202 0.13 -5.19 -13.46
CA TYR A 202 -0.89 -5.30 -12.41
C TYR A 202 -2.14 -4.52 -12.83
N ASN A 203 -3.29 -5.01 -12.40
CA ASN A 203 -4.57 -4.38 -12.65
C ASN A 203 -5.43 -4.43 -11.39
N VAL A 204 -6.40 -3.53 -11.32
CA VAL A 204 -7.40 -3.54 -10.25
C VAL A 204 -8.54 -4.49 -10.61
N TYR A 205 -8.87 -5.34 -9.67
CA TYR A 205 -9.95 -6.31 -9.71
C TYR A 205 -10.90 -6.11 -8.53
N VAL A 206 -12.07 -6.69 -8.63
CA VAL A 206 -13.03 -6.82 -7.54
C VAL A 206 -13.54 -8.26 -7.45
N MET A 207 -13.88 -8.70 -6.25
CA MET A 207 -14.55 -9.99 -6.01
C MET A 207 -15.60 -9.83 -4.92
N ASN A 208 -16.52 -10.80 -4.83
CA ASN A 208 -17.42 -10.91 -3.69
C ASN A 208 -16.63 -11.25 -2.42
N ALA A 209 -17.16 -10.88 -1.25
CA ALA A 209 -16.56 -11.15 0.05
C ALA A 209 -16.29 -12.64 0.35
N ASP A 210 -16.97 -13.54 -0.36
CA ASP A 210 -16.75 -14.99 -0.27
C ASP A 210 -15.64 -15.50 -1.20
N GLY A 211 -15.06 -14.63 -2.05
CA GLY A 211 -13.99 -14.92 -3.01
C GLY A 211 -14.49 -15.33 -4.40
N THR A 212 -15.80 -15.30 -4.65
CA THR A 212 -16.40 -15.57 -5.97
C THR A 212 -16.56 -14.30 -6.79
N GLY A 213 -16.95 -14.44 -8.06
CA GLY A 213 -17.33 -13.30 -8.91
C GLY A 213 -16.17 -12.34 -9.17
N ILE A 214 -14.97 -12.85 -9.42
CA ILE A 214 -13.79 -12.02 -9.74
C ILE A 214 -14.02 -11.31 -11.07
N GLU A 215 -13.86 -10.00 -11.08
CA GLU A 215 -14.04 -9.12 -12.22
C GLU A 215 -12.86 -8.14 -12.30
N ARG A 216 -12.30 -7.96 -13.50
CA ARG A 216 -11.24 -6.99 -13.78
C ARG A 216 -11.86 -5.62 -14.05
N LEU A 217 -11.36 -4.58 -13.38
CA LEU A 217 -11.88 -3.22 -13.52
C LEU A 217 -10.98 -2.32 -14.38
N THR A 218 -9.68 -2.62 -14.50
CA THR A 218 -8.75 -1.82 -15.31
C THR A 218 -8.07 -2.66 -16.39
N GLU A 219 -7.86 -2.08 -17.59
CA GLU A 219 -7.30 -2.75 -18.77
C GLU A 219 -6.23 -1.91 -19.46
N ALA A 220 -5.91 -0.72 -18.96
CA ALA A 220 -4.93 0.16 -19.57
C ALA A 220 -3.52 -0.45 -19.46
N PRO A 221 -2.61 -0.15 -20.43
CA PRO A 221 -1.20 -0.50 -20.27
C PRO A 221 -0.58 0.20 -19.08
N GLY A 222 0.33 -0.47 -18.38
CA GLY A 222 0.95 0.00 -17.18
C GLY A 222 0.32 -0.60 -15.92
N GLU A 223 0.98 -0.42 -14.81
CA GLU A 223 0.54 -0.98 -13.54
C GLU A 223 -0.57 -0.13 -12.91
N ASP A 224 -1.66 -0.79 -12.51
CA ASP A 224 -2.75 -0.23 -11.73
C ASP A 224 -2.86 -0.99 -10.40
N GLY A 225 -2.90 -0.28 -9.26
CA GLY A 225 -2.90 -0.96 -7.96
C GLY A 225 -3.32 -0.08 -6.78
N TRP A 226 -3.17 -0.62 -5.58
CA TRP A 226 -3.54 -0.01 -4.29
C TRP A 226 -4.94 0.62 -4.29
N PRO A 227 -5.98 -0.16 -4.60
CA PRO A 227 -7.34 0.35 -4.62
C PRO A 227 -7.83 0.71 -3.22
N ALA A 228 -8.58 1.81 -3.11
CA ALA A 228 -9.29 2.17 -1.88
C ALA A 228 -10.71 2.66 -2.22
N TRP A 229 -11.71 2.11 -1.52
CA TRP A 229 -13.11 2.44 -1.72
C TRP A 229 -13.50 3.79 -1.10
N SER A 230 -14.36 4.55 -1.80
CA SER A 230 -15.06 5.68 -1.17
C SER A 230 -16.01 5.19 -0.06
N PRO A 231 -16.26 5.98 1.01
CA PRO A 231 -17.07 5.54 2.13
C PRO A 231 -18.52 5.22 1.78
N ASP A 232 -19.04 5.74 0.67
CA ASP A 232 -20.36 5.42 0.15
C ASP A 232 -20.37 4.20 -0.81
N GLY A 233 -19.19 3.64 -1.11
CA GLY A 233 -19.01 2.50 -2.00
C GLY A 233 -19.25 2.78 -3.47
N SER A 234 -19.41 4.04 -3.87
CA SER A 234 -19.70 4.39 -5.26
C SER A 234 -18.46 4.48 -6.15
N GLN A 235 -17.28 4.72 -5.56
CA GLN A 235 -16.03 4.96 -6.28
C GLN A 235 -14.85 4.18 -5.68
N ILE A 236 -13.81 4.01 -6.50
CA ILE A 236 -12.52 3.45 -6.10
C ILE A 236 -11.43 4.42 -6.57
N VAL A 237 -10.56 4.86 -5.65
CA VAL A 237 -9.29 5.52 -6.01
C VAL A 237 -8.22 4.45 -6.15
N PHE A 238 -7.30 4.61 -7.09
CA PHE A 238 -6.21 3.67 -7.33
C PHE A 238 -4.98 4.38 -7.92
N SER A 239 -3.84 3.77 -7.77
CA SER A 239 -2.58 4.20 -8.38
C SER A 239 -2.48 3.68 -9.80
N SER A 240 -1.99 4.49 -10.75
CA SER A 240 -1.81 4.07 -12.14
C SER A 240 -0.56 4.68 -12.76
N ALA A 241 0.19 3.84 -13.44
CA ALA A 241 1.36 4.24 -14.25
C ALA A 241 1.03 4.36 -15.75
N ARG A 242 -0.25 4.35 -16.13
CA ARG A 242 -0.68 4.29 -17.54
C ARG A 242 -0.27 5.50 -18.38
N ASP A 243 -0.13 6.68 -17.78
CA ASP A 243 0.21 7.91 -18.50
C ASP A 243 1.71 8.09 -18.70
N ASP A 244 2.54 7.42 -17.93
CA ASP A 244 4.00 7.46 -18.12
C ASP A 244 4.42 6.83 -19.46
N CYS A 245 3.60 5.94 -20.00
CA CYS A 245 3.79 5.31 -21.29
C CYS A 245 3.28 6.13 -22.48
N SER A 246 2.47 7.17 -22.25
CA SER A 246 1.88 7.99 -23.31
C SER A 246 2.70 9.23 -23.68
N ILE A 247 3.71 9.60 -22.90
CA ILE A 247 4.46 10.86 -23.08
C ILE A 247 5.74 10.67 -23.89
N SER A 248 6.16 9.46 -24.22
CA SER A 248 7.43 9.36 -24.91
C SER A 248 7.49 8.27 -25.99
N ASP A 249 7.99 8.67 -27.15
CA ASP A 249 8.89 7.86 -27.95
C ASP A 249 10.13 7.40 -27.12
N ALA A 250 10.06 7.40 -25.80
CA ALA A 250 11.12 6.96 -24.92
C ALA A 250 11.17 5.42 -24.96
N PRO A 251 12.27 4.84 -25.41
CA PRO A 251 12.46 3.39 -25.48
C PRO A 251 12.48 2.71 -24.11
N ASP A 252 12.30 3.47 -23.04
CA ASP A 252 12.39 3.04 -21.65
C ASP A 252 11.07 3.08 -20.88
N CYS A 253 9.94 3.21 -21.57
CA CYS A 253 8.62 2.93 -21.02
C CYS A 253 8.46 1.42 -20.82
N ARG A 254 9.41 0.83 -20.16
CA ARG A 254 9.34 -0.52 -19.62
C ARG A 254 9.07 -0.35 -18.15
N SER A 255 7.90 -0.81 -17.72
CA SER A 255 7.62 -0.98 -16.32
C SER A 255 8.88 -1.59 -15.68
N THR A 256 9.50 -0.87 -14.78
CA THR A 256 10.64 -1.38 -14.00
C THR A 256 10.17 -2.41 -12.97
N GLY A 257 8.93 -2.88 -13.07
CA GLY A 257 8.34 -3.88 -12.17
C GLY A 257 7.83 -3.32 -10.85
N ASP A 258 8.07 -2.05 -10.61
CA ASP A 258 7.54 -1.38 -9.44
C ASP A 258 6.67 -0.21 -9.90
N ILE A 259 5.44 -0.11 -9.39
CA ILE A 259 4.72 1.16 -9.41
C ILE A 259 5.60 2.10 -8.58
N GLY A 260 6.43 2.85 -9.29
CA GLY A 260 7.39 3.73 -8.67
C GLY A 260 6.70 4.90 -7.98
N PRO A 261 7.45 5.75 -7.27
CA PRO A 261 6.90 6.95 -6.60
C PRO A 261 6.25 7.97 -7.54
N TRP A 262 6.19 7.68 -8.83
CA TRP A 262 5.73 8.55 -9.92
C TRP A 262 4.34 8.17 -10.48
N ALA A 263 3.64 7.20 -9.89
CA ALA A 263 2.30 6.85 -10.33
C ALA A 263 1.30 7.98 -10.02
N ASP A 264 0.28 8.08 -10.85
CA ASP A 264 -0.80 9.06 -10.68
C ASP A 264 -1.95 8.46 -9.87
N ALA A 265 -2.65 9.32 -9.12
CA ALA A 265 -3.94 8.93 -8.55
C ALA A 265 -5.04 8.99 -9.62
N TRP A 266 -5.76 7.91 -9.76
CA TRP A 266 -6.93 7.77 -10.61
C TRP A 266 -8.14 7.40 -9.77
N ILE A 267 -9.33 7.72 -10.26
CA ILE A 267 -10.60 7.35 -9.66
C ILE A 267 -11.52 6.76 -10.73
N MET A 268 -12.31 5.79 -10.33
CA MET A 268 -13.32 5.15 -11.18
C MET A 268 -14.61 4.92 -10.39
N ASP A 269 -15.71 4.68 -11.09
CA ASP A 269 -16.90 4.15 -10.46
C ASP A 269 -16.69 2.70 -10.00
N ALA A 270 -17.48 2.22 -9.07
CA ALA A 270 -17.35 0.90 -8.45
C ALA A 270 -17.48 -0.29 -9.42
N ASP A 271 -17.95 -0.05 -10.66
CA ASP A 271 -18.03 -1.00 -11.75
C ASP A 271 -16.86 -0.90 -12.76
N GLY A 272 -15.85 -0.08 -12.47
CA GLY A 272 -14.68 0.16 -13.32
C GLY A 272 -14.91 1.22 -14.41
N SER A 273 -16.11 1.78 -14.54
CA SER A 273 -16.41 2.83 -15.53
C SER A 273 -15.94 4.21 -15.09
N ASN A 274 -16.00 5.20 -15.99
CA ASN A 274 -15.71 6.62 -15.73
C ASN A 274 -14.32 6.87 -15.11
N GLN A 275 -13.32 6.09 -15.54
CA GLN A 275 -11.93 6.26 -15.08
C GLN A 275 -11.39 7.63 -15.45
N ARG A 276 -10.85 8.35 -14.48
CA ARG A 276 -10.26 9.68 -14.67
C ARG A 276 -9.10 9.93 -13.73
N ARG A 277 -8.11 10.69 -14.20
CA ARG A 277 -6.95 11.09 -13.40
C ARG A 277 -7.33 12.17 -12.40
N VAL A 278 -6.81 12.05 -11.17
CA VAL A 278 -7.03 13.01 -10.06
C VAL A 278 -5.76 13.81 -9.77
N THR A 279 -4.59 13.17 -9.84
CA THR A 279 -3.28 13.85 -9.71
C THR A 279 -2.43 13.64 -10.94
N SER A 280 -1.31 14.35 -11.05
CA SER A 280 -0.24 14.09 -12.01
C SER A 280 1.09 14.00 -11.26
N GLU A 281 1.89 13.01 -11.60
CA GLU A 281 3.23 12.76 -11.03
C GLU A 281 3.26 12.50 -9.52
N PHE A 282 2.12 12.12 -8.91
CA PHE A 282 2.05 11.91 -7.48
C PHE A 282 0.81 11.09 -7.06
N GLY A 283 1.02 9.97 -6.39
CA GLY A 283 -0.05 9.23 -5.76
C GLY A 283 0.14 7.71 -5.81
N GLN A 284 0.63 7.14 -4.72
CA GLN A 284 0.83 5.70 -4.61
C GLN A 284 -0.13 5.05 -3.61
N PHE A 285 -0.37 5.69 -2.47
CA PHE A 285 -1.21 5.17 -1.40
C PHE A 285 -2.30 6.17 -1.04
N PHE A 286 -3.49 5.67 -0.76
CA PHE A 286 -4.69 6.49 -0.61
C PHE A 286 -5.51 6.11 0.61
N ALA A 287 -6.12 7.12 1.22
CA ALA A 287 -7.21 6.94 2.17
C ALA A 287 -8.30 7.98 1.92
N TRP A 288 -9.56 7.56 1.90
CA TRP A 288 -10.68 8.49 1.84
C TRP A 288 -10.98 9.11 3.20
N SER A 289 -11.37 10.38 3.21
CA SER A 289 -11.98 10.95 4.41
C SER A 289 -13.30 10.21 4.73
N PRO A 290 -13.64 10.02 6.00
CA PRO A 290 -14.85 9.27 6.38
C PRO A 290 -16.15 9.82 5.82
N ASP A 291 -16.20 11.11 5.47
CA ASP A 291 -17.33 11.77 4.83
C ASP A 291 -17.29 11.78 3.30
N GLY A 292 -16.24 11.22 2.70
CA GLY A 292 -16.04 11.16 1.26
C GLY A 292 -15.69 12.49 0.59
N SER A 293 -15.49 13.57 1.34
CA SER A 293 -15.25 14.90 0.78
C SER A 293 -13.82 15.11 0.31
N ALA A 294 -12.88 14.24 0.75
CA ALA A 294 -11.47 14.35 0.46
C ALA A 294 -10.78 12.99 0.35
N ILE A 295 -9.63 12.98 -0.32
CA ILE A 295 -8.72 11.85 -0.44
C ILE A 295 -7.37 12.28 0.11
N LEU A 296 -6.83 11.52 1.03
CA LEU A 296 -5.43 11.59 1.44
C LEU A 296 -4.60 10.81 0.42
N VAL A 297 -3.56 11.46 -0.07
CA VAL A 297 -2.63 10.91 -1.06
C VAL A 297 -1.24 10.92 -0.46
N ALA A 298 -0.58 9.77 -0.40
CA ALA A 298 0.79 9.64 0.04
C ALA A 298 1.67 9.07 -1.09
N GLY A 299 2.86 9.60 -1.23
CA GLY A 299 3.84 9.19 -2.24
C GLY A 299 4.94 10.23 -2.36
N GLY A 300 6.09 9.86 -2.95
CA GLY A 300 7.21 10.78 -3.14
C GLY A 300 7.79 11.42 -1.87
N GLY A 301 7.41 10.92 -0.70
CA GLY A 301 7.89 11.42 0.59
C GLY A 301 6.99 12.42 1.30
N ASP A 302 5.87 12.78 0.72
CA ASP A 302 4.93 13.77 1.25
C ASP A 302 3.49 13.22 1.31
N MET A 303 2.65 13.91 2.08
CA MET A 303 1.20 13.69 2.09
C MET A 303 0.44 14.93 1.61
N TYR A 304 -0.64 14.70 0.90
CA TYR A 304 -1.54 15.75 0.42
C TYR A 304 -2.99 15.36 0.62
N ILE A 305 -3.84 16.35 0.76
CA ILE A 305 -5.30 16.19 0.71
C ILE A 305 -5.81 16.78 -0.60
N ILE A 306 -6.69 16.06 -1.30
CA ILE A 306 -7.28 16.50 -2.56
C ILE A 306 -8.77 16.18 -2.57
N ARG A 307 -9.58 16.97 -3.28
CA ARG A 307 -10.99 16.60 -3.50
C ARG A 307 -11.11 15.48 -4.53
N PRO A 308 -12.17 14.66 -4.46
CA PRO A 308 -12.38 13.61 -5.44
C PRO A 308 -12.46 14.10 -6.89
N ASP A 309 -12.83 15.36 -7.12
CA ASP A 309 -12.86 15.97 -8.46
C ASP A 309 -11.48 16.40 -8.98
N GLY A 310 -10.42 16.21 -8.19
CA GLY A 310 -9.05 16.59 -8.54
C GLY A 310 -8.69 18.04 -8.20
N THR A 311 -9.55 18.77 -7.50
CA THR A 311 -9.30 20.17 -7.15
C THR A 311 -8.78 20.33 -5.72
N GLY A 312 -8.17 21.47 -5.43
CA GLY A 312 -7.83 21.91 -4.08
C GLY A 312 -6.72 21.10 -3.39
N MET A 313 -5.80 20.53 -4.15
CA MET A 313 -4.65 19.81 -3.58
C MET A 313 -3.93 20.67 -2.55
N THR A 314 -3.82 20.17 -1.34
CA THR A 314 -3.30 20.89 -0.17
C THR A 314 -2.28 20.02 0.54
N PRO A 315 -1.04 20.49 0.76
CA PRO A 315 -0.07 19.76 1.55
C PRO A 315 -0.60 19.50 2.97
N LEU A 316 -0.49 18.27 3.44
CA LEU A 316 -0.75 17.91 4.83
C LEU A 316 0.57 17.85 5.57
N PRO A 317 0.87 18.83 6.45
CA PRO A 317 2.15 18.87 7.14
C PRO A 317 2.25 17.71 8.14
N VAL A 318 3.31 16.91 8.03
CA VAL A 318 3.62 15.81 8.97
C VAL A 318 5.01 16.08 9.54
N GLU A 319 5.07 17.00 10.52
CA GLU A 319 6.35 17.44 11.08
C GLU A 319 7.10 16.29 11.79
N GLY A 320 8.37 16.12 11.42
CA GLY A 320 9.28 15.17 12.08
C GLY A 320 9.09 13.71 11.68
N VAL A 321 8.29 13.42 10.67
CA VAL A 321 8.11 12.08 10.12
C VAL A 321 8.78 12.00 8.76
N PRO A 322 9.75 11.09 8.58
CA PRO A 322 10.38 10.90 7.28
C PRO A 322 9.45 10.07 6.37
N HIS A 323 9.16 10.56 5.19
CA HIS A 323 8.47 9.89 4.09
C HIS A 323 7.27 9.03 4.53
N PRO A 324 6.12 9.63 4.87
CA PRO A 324 4.92 8.90 5.29
C PRO A 324 4.33 8.07 4.15
N LEU A 325 3.92 6.83 4.47
CA LEU A 325 3.46 5.81 3.52
C LEU A 325 2.23 5.06 4.07
N PHE A 326 1.46 4.42 3.21
CA PHE A 326 0.35 3.54 3.59
C PHE A 326 -0.63 4.16 4.60
N PRO A 327 -1.25 5.29 4.30
CA PRO A 327 -2.21 5.90 5.20
C PRO A 327 -3.53 5.14 5.24
N ASP A 328 -4.16 5.14 6.42
CA ASP A 328 -5.56 4.78 6.58
C ASP A 328 -6.27 5.81 7.49
N TRP A 329 -7.50 6.16 7.15
CA TRP A 329 -8.24 7.28 7.74
C TRP A 329 -9.61 6.87 8.28
N ILE A 330 -9.80 7.07 9.58
CA ILE A 330 -11.05 6.73 10.28
C ILE A 330 -11.67 7.98 10.94
N SER A 331 -12.99 7.89 11.18
CA SER A 331 -13.79 8.94 11.86
C SER A 331 -13.41 9.17 13.33
#